data_3ef3d8623ddb462ce04534cd0d3e325c
#
_entry.id   3ef3d8623ddb462ce04534cd0d3e325c
#
_cell.length_a   1.000
_cell.length_b   1.000
_cell.length_c   1.000
_cell.angle_alpha   90.00
_cell.angle_beta   90.00
_cell.angle_gamma   90.00
#
_symmetry.space_group_name_H-M   'P 1'
#
loop_
_entity.id
_entity.type
_entity.pdbx_description
1 polymer ?
#
loop_
_entity_poly.entity_id
_entity_poly.type
_entity_poly.pdbx_seq_one_letter_code
_entity_poly.pdbx_strand_id
1 'polypeptide(L)'
;MNNQNRGMSLIELMIVVAIIGIIGAVAYPSYMATVIKTRKTDGIAMINKVMQAQERYFVNNLSYTTNLKDDLGFAANSLPSEEGAYLISAEACGGGIAECVNITAVAQGSQDTGTPADDDLELNSQGTKAGKWPNDH
;
A
#
# COMPACT_ATOMS: atom_id res chain seq x y z
N MET A 1 -49.46 -4.53 33.70
CA MET A 1 -48.56 -3.58 33.03
C MET A 1 -48.70 -3.80 31.53
N ASN A 2 -49.40 -2.89 30.80
CA ASN A 2 -49.55 -3.00 29.37
C ASN A 2 -48.34 -2.36 28.69
N ASN A 3 -47.46 -3.18 28.11
CA ASN A 3 -46.47 -2.71 27.16
C ASN A 3 -47.20 -2.34 25.87
N GLN A 4 -47.44 -1.05 25.67
CA GLN A 4 -47.85 -0.52 24.38
C GLN A 4 -46.65 -0.60 23.42
N ASN A 5 -46.59 -1.62 22.58
CA ASN A 5 -45.73 -1.65 21.41
C ASN A 5 -46.21 -0.56 20.44
N ARG A 6 -45.59 0.63 20.52
CA ARG A 6 -45.78 1.68 19.52
C ARG A 6 -45.10 1.25 18.24
N GLY A 7 -45.91 0.87 17.25
CA GLY A 7 -45.42 0.61 15.90
C GLY A 7 -44.79 1.86 15.30
N MET A 8 -43.66 1.72 14.64
CA MET A 8 -42.98 2.80 13.93
C MET A 8 -43.83 3.29 12.75
N SER A 9 -43.98 4.60 12.60
CA SER A 9 -44.70 5.20 11.49
C SER A 9 -43.91 5.03 10.17
N LEU A 10 -44.62 4.85 9.05
CA LEU A 10 -44.00 4.74 7.74
C LEU A 10 -43.16 5.98 7.40
N ILE A 11 -43.64 7.18 7.79
CA ILE A 11 -42.88 8.43 7.60
C ILE A 11 -41.62 8.49 8.43
N GLU A 12 -41.63 7.94 9.64
CA GLU A 12 -40.47 7.88 10.51
C GLU A 12 -39.37 6.98 9.93
N LEU A 13 -39.78 5.82 9.33
CA LEU A 13 -38.87 4.95 8.61
C LEU A 13 -38.29 5.64 7.37
N MET A 14 -39.08 6.38 6.61
CA MET A 14 -38.61 7.11 5.43
C MET A 14 -37.56 8.20 5.79
N ILE A 15 -37.80 8.92 6.87
CA ILE A 15 -36.86 9.95 7.35
C ILE A 15 -35.54 9.30 7.79
N VAL A 16 -35.59 8.19 8.53
CA VAL A 16 -34.39 7.45 8.97
C VAL A 16 -33.56 6.97 7.78
N VAL A 17 -34.21 6.36 6.77
CA VAL A 17 -33.49 5.89 5.57
C VAL A 17 -32.89 7.06 4.78
N ALA A 18 -33.60 8.19 4.69
CA ALA A 18 -33.07 9.39 4.02
C ALA A 18 -31.82 9.95 4.74
N ILE A 19 -31.84 10.01 6.07
CA ILE A 19 -30.68 10.47 6.87
C ILE A 19 -29.49 9.51 6.71
N ILE A 20 -29.70 8.20 6.79
CA ILE A 20 -28.67 7.19 6.58
C ILE A 20 -28.07 7.30 5.18
N GLY A 21 -28.90 7.53 4.15
CA GLY A 21 -28.45 7.72 2.78
C GLY A 21 -27.52 8.93 2.62
N ILE A 22 -27.86 10.05 3.24
CA ILE A 22 -27.04 11.27 3.21
C ILE A 22 -25.70 11.07 3.93
N ILE A 23 -25.71 10.46 5.11
CA ILE A 23 -24.50 10.17 5.89
C ILE A 23 -23.59 9.19 5.11
N GLY A 24 -24.16 8.13 4.54
CA GLY A 24 -23.44 7.14 3.76
C GLY A 24 -22.76 7.74 2.51
N ALA A 25 -23.42 8.67 1.83
CA ALA A 25 -22.88 9.32 0.65
C ALA A 25 -21.60 10.14 0.93
N VAL A 26 -21.45 10.70 2.13
CA VAL A 26 -20.27 11.46 2.55
C VAL A 26 -19.21 10.57 3.21
N ALA A 27 -19.65 9.60 4.03
CA ALA A 27 -18.75 8.76 4.80
C ALA A 27 -17.99 7.73 3.93
N TYR A 28 -18.62 7.20 2.89
CA TYR A 28 -18.02 6.16 2.04
C TYR A 28 -16.75 6.62 1.31
N PRO A 29 -16.73 7.75 0.56
CA PRO A 29 -15.52 8.19 -0.12
C PRO A 29 -14.38 8.56 0.85
N SER A 30 -14.70 9.13 1.99
CA SER A 30 -13.71 9.45 3.03
C SER A 30 -13.06 8.19 3.62
N TYR A 31 -13.86 7.14 3.85
CA TYR A 31 -13.36 5.86 4.31
C TYR A 31 -12.42 5.21 3.29
N MET A 32 -12.79 5.19 2.01
CA MET A 32 -11.98 4.62 0.94
C MET A 32 -10.63 5.34 0.79
N ALA A 33 -10.60 6.67 0.89
CA ALA A 33 -9.34 7.42 0.86
C ALA A 33 -8.41 7.05 2.02
N THR A 34 -8.97 6.82 3.21
CA THR A 34 -8.20 6.37 4.37
C THR A 34 -7.64 4.95 4.18
N VAL A 35 -8.43 4.03 3.63
CA VAL A 35 -7.98 2.66 3.33
C VAL A 35 -6.83 2.66 2.34
N ILE A 36 -6.92 3.43 1.25
CA ILE A 36 -5.86 3.57 0.24
C ILE A 36 -4.57 4.08 0.89
N LYS A 37 -4.67 5.11 1.74
CA LYS A 37 -3.51 5.67 2.45
C LYS A 37 -2.87 4.67 3.41
N THR A 38 -3.66 3.89 4.13
CA THR A 38 -3.16 2.86 5.05
C THR A 38 -2.42 1.76 4.28
N ARG A 39 -2.95 1.31 3.16
CA ARG A 39 -2.31 0.32 2.30
C ARG A 39 -1.01 0.82 1.69
N LYS A 40 -0.91 2.12 1.33
CA LYS A 40 0.37 2.72 0.92
C LYS A 40 1.43 2.61 2.00
N THR A 41 1.06 2.82 3.26
CA THR A 41 1.97 2.66 4.39
C THR A 41 2.49 1.22 4.53
N ASP A 42 1.64 0.23 4.27
CA ASP A 42 2.01 -1.19 4.23
C ASP A 42 3.04 -1.47 3.12
N GLY A 43 2.81 -0.98 1.89
CA GLY A 43 3.78 -1.06 0.80
C GLY A 43 5.14 -0.42 1.14
N ILE A 44 5.12 0.76 1.75
CA ILE A 44 6.32 1.49 2.19
C ILE A 44 7.08 0.71 3.28
N ALA A 45 6.38 0.11 4.23
CA ALA A 45 7.00 -0.70 5.28
C ALA A 45 7.75 -1.90 4.67
N MET A 46 7.16 -2.54 3.67
CA MET A 46 7.79 -3.66 2.98
C MET A 46 8.98 -3.22 2.11
N ILE A 47 8.89 -2.10 1.39
CA ILE A 47 10.03 -1.49 0.67
C ILE A 47 11.22 -1.27 1.63
N ASN A 48 10.96 -0.64 2.78
CA ASN A 48 12.01 -0.37 3.77
C ASN A 48 12.61 -1.66 4.35
N LYS A 49 11.80 -2.69 4.58
CA LYS A 49 12.26 -4.00 5.05
C LYS A 49 13.21 -4.66 4.04
N VAL A 50 12.85 -4.63 2.76
CA VAL A 50 13.70 -5.14 1.68
C VAL A 50 14.98 -4.30 1.55
N MET A 51 14.88 -2.97 1.59
CA MET A 51 16.04 -2.08 1.51
C MET A 51 17.02 -2.33 2.66
N GLN A 52 16.55 -2.50 3.89
CA GLN A 52 17.42 -2.86 5.02
C GLN A 52 18.12 -4.22 4.83
N ALA A 53 17.48 -5.18 4.20
CA ALA A 53 18.11 -6.45 3.86
C ALA A 53 19.17 -6.28 2.77
N GLN A 54 18.91 -5.43 1.77
CA GLN A 54 19.87 -5.06 0.72
C GLN A 54 21.12 -4.38 1.30
N GLU A 55 20.95 -3.44 2.24
CA GLU A 55 22.08 -2.77 2.88
C GLU A 55 22.95 -3.75 3.68
N ARG A 56 22.35 -4.69 4.39
CA ARG A 56 23.09 -5.76 5.10
C ARG A 56 23.84 -6.67 4.13
N TYR A 57 23.25 -7.01 3.01
CA TYR A 57 23.86 -7.82 1.97
C TYR A 57 25.03 -7.07 1.33
N PHE A 58 24.87 -5.79 1.04
CA PHE A 58 25.89 -4.94 0.46
C PHE A 58 27.16 -4.86 1.32
N VAL A 59 27.02 -4.74 2.64
CA VAL A 59 28.17 -4.70 3.57
C VAL A 59 29.07 -5.94 3.44
N ASN A 60 28.48 -7.11 3.15
CA ASN A 60 29.23 -8.35 3.05
C ASN A 60 29.71 -8.68 1.63
N ASN A 61 29.01 -8.21 0.61
CA ASN A 61 29.19 -8.63 -0.78
C ASN A 61 29.69 -7.50 -1.69
N LEU A 62 29.69 -6.24 -1.21
CA LEU A 62 30.03 -5.02 -1.98
C LEU A 62 29.19 -4.88 -3.27
N SER A 63 28.00 -5.42 -3.25
CA SER A 63 27.01 -5.37 -4.32
C SER A 63 25.62 -5.59 -3.75
N TYR A 64 24.60 -5.00 -4.36
CA TYR A 64 23.21 -5.33 -4.11
C TYR A 64 22.81 -6.59 -4.89
N THR A 65 21.58 -7.06 -4.71
CA THR A 65 21.05 -8.23 -5.43
C THR A 65 19.61 -8.01 -5.88
N THR A 66 19.25 -8.60 -7.01
CA THR A 66 17.85 -8.70 -7.46
C THR A 66 17.18 -9.99 -6.96
N ASN A 67 17.97 -10.92 -6.37
CA ASN A 67 17.49 -12.21 -5.88
C ASN A 67 17.12 -12.10 -4.40
N LEU A 68 15.89 -11.68 -4.13
CA LEU A 68 15.38 -11.50 -2.78
C LEU A 68 15.27 -12.81 -2.01
N LYS A 69 14.99 -13.91 -2.72
CA LYS A 69 14.80 -15.22 -2.13
C LYS A 69 16.10 -15.84 -1.62
N ASP A 70 17.03 -16.08 -2.53
CA ASP A 70 18.20 -16.91 -2.21
C ASP A 70 19.31 -16.09 -1.51
N ASP A 71 19.43 -14.81 -1.82
CA ASP A 71 20.47 -13.95 -1.27
C ASP A 71 20.04 -13.24 0.01
N LEU A 72 18.79 -12.84 0.10
CA LEU A 72 18.26 -12.07 1.25
C LEU A 72 17.40 -12.92 2.20
N GLY A 73 17.05 -14.15 1.82
CA GLY A 73 16.29 -15.09 2.65
C GLY A 73 14.79 -14.81 2.71
N PHE A 74 14.24 -14.10 1.72
CA PHE A 74 12.79 -13.93 1.60
C PHE A 74 12.11 -15.16 0.99
N ALA A 75 10.79 -15.21 1.04
CA ALA A 75 10.02 -16.36 0.53
C ALA A 75 10.06 -16.48 -1.00
N ALA A 76 10.21 -15.36 -1.71
CA ALA A 76 10.22 -15.27 -3.17
C ALA A 76 10.98 -14.03 -3.64
N ASN A 77 11.22 -13.92 -4.96
CA ASN A 77 11.81 -12.72 -5.58
C ASN A 77 10.79 -11.61 -5.83
N SER A 78 9.51 -11.92 -5.71
CA SER A 78 8.42 -10.98 -5.76
C SER A 78 7.57 -11.21 -4.52
N LEU A 79 7.46 -10.21 -3.65
CA LEU A 79 6.92 -10.34 -2.29
C LEU A 79 5.62 -9.55 -2.16
N PRO A 80 4.52 -10.15 -1.73
CA PRO A 80 3.35 -9.37 -1.36
C PRO A 80 3.64 -8.56 -0.09
N SER A 81 3.08 -7.36 0.01
CA SER A 81 3.00 -6.64 1.28
C SER A 81 2.10 -7.41 2.27
N GLU A 82 2.10 -7.06 3.56
CA GLU A 82 1.36 -7.82 4.58
C GLU A 82 -0.15 -7.89 4.28
N GLU A 83 -0.73 -6.80 3.76
CA GLU A 83 -2.14 -6.74 3.34
C GLU A 83 -2.36 -7.21 1.88
N GLY A 84 -1.30 -7.56 1.16
CA GLY A 84 -1.36 -7.97 -0.24
C GLY A 84 -1.73 -6.85 -1.22
N ALA A 85 -1.67 -5.59 -0.79
CA ALA A 85 -2.02 -4.43 -1.60
C ALA A 85 -0.91 -4.02 -2.59
N TYR A 86 0.31 -4.49 -2.37
CA TYR A 86 1.47 -4.23 -3.21
C TYR A 86 2.28 -5.50 -3.45
N LEU A 87 2.90 -5.58 -4.62
CA LEU A 87 3.86 -6.62 -4.97
C LEU A 87 5.24 -5.98 -5.10
N ILE A 88 6.19 -6.42 -4.25
CA ILE A 88 7.51 -5.82 -4.11
C ILE A 88 8.56 -6.64 -4.84
N SER A 89 9.37 -5.99 -5.66
CA SER A 89 10.50 -6.56 -6.39
C SER A 89 11.73 -5.65 -6.32
N ALA A 90 12.90 -6.18 -6.70
CA ALA A 90 14.14 -5.45 -6.77
C ALA A 90 14.73 -5.49 -8.17
N GLU A 91 15.23 -4.36 -8.64
CA GLU A 91 15.84 -4.18 -9.96
C GLU A 91 17.14 -3.39 -9.84
N ALA A 92 18.04 -3.55 -10.82
CA ALA A 92 19.23 -2.74 -10.88
C ALA A 92 18.89 -1.31 -11.35
N CYS A 93 19.51 -0.29 -10.75
CA CYS A 93 19.45 1.07 -11.28
C CYS A 93 20.38 1.26 -12.49
N GLY A 94 20.37 2.46 -13.08
CA GLY A 94 21.12 2.79 -14.28
C GLY A 94 22.65 2.60 -14.23
N GLY A 95 23.26 2.48 -13.04
CA GLY A 95 24.69 2.16 -12.84
C GLY A 95 24.99 0.67 -12.67
N GLY A 96 23.96 -0.17 -12.68
CA GLY A 96 24.06 -1.60 -12.42
C GLY A 96 23.90 -2.00 -10.96
N ILE A 97 23.68 -3.29 -10.73
CA ILE A 97 23.33 -3.83 -9.40
C ILE A 97 24.45 -3.68 -8.37
N ALA A 98 25.69 -3.58 -8.80
CA ALA A 98 26.81 -3.36 -7.90
C ALA A 98 26.80 -1.98 -7.24
N GLU A 99 26.22 -0.98 -7.90
CA GLU A 99 26.20 0.40 -7.42
C GLU A 99 24.84 0.83 -6.86
N CYS A 100 23.76 0.32 -7.44
CA CYS A 100 22.42 0.77 -7.07
C CYS A 100 21.37 -0.30 -7.28
N VAL A 101 20.47 -0.43 -6.31
CA VAL A 101 19.25 -1.23 -6.40
C VAL A 101 18.03 -0.33 -6.26
N ASN A 102 16.98 -0.57 -7.06
CA ASN A 102 15.67 0.04 -6.97
C ASN A 102 14.68 -0.99 -6.45
N ILE A 103 13.95 -0.66 -5.39
CA ILE A 103 12.87 -1.47 -4.85
C ILE A 103 11.56 -0.86 -5.31
N THR A 104 10.80 -1.63 -6.07
CA THR A 104 9.50 -1.23 -6.61
C THR A 104 8.39 -1.98 -5.90
N ALA A 105 7.35 -1.27 -5.48
CA ALA A 105 6.11 -1.82 -4.99
C ALA A 105 4.99 -1.49 -5.98
N VAL A 106 4.57 -2.49 -6.74
CA VAL A 106 3.51 -2.38 -7.74
C VAL A 106 2.16 -2.57 -7.07
N ALA A 107 1.26 -1.60 -7.25
CA ALA A 107 -0.08 -1.64 -6.68
C ALA A 107 -0.89 -2.84 -7.20
N GLN A 108 -1.70 -3.44 -6.32
CA GLN A 108 -2.51 -4.61 -6.64
C GLN A 108 -3.99 -4.36 -6.34
N GLY A 109 -4.87 -4.96 -7.13
CA GLY A 109 -6.31 -4.95 -6.91
C GLY A 109 -6.91 -3.55 -6.86
N SER A 110 -7.58 -3.19 -5.77
CA SER A 110 -8.23 -1.88 -5.59
C SER A 110 -7.26 -0.72 -5.37
N GLN A 111 -5.96 -1.01 -5.19
CA GLN A 111 -4.90 0.00 -5.05
C GLN A 111 -4.39 0.46 -6.42
N ASP A 112 -4.51 -0.41 -7.42
CA ASP A 112 -4.19 -0.11 -8.82
C ASP A 112 -5.38 0.62 -9.46
N THR A 113 -5.20 1.91 -9.74
CA THR A 113 -6.20 2.75 -10.43
C THR A 113 -5.95 2.84 -11.93
N GLY A 114 -4.93 2.14 -12.43
CA GLY A 114 -4.49 2.19 -13.82
C GLY A 114 -3.54 3.35 -14.12
N THR A 115 -3.03 4.02 -13.10
CA THR A 115 -2.02 5.08 -13.18
C THR A 115 -0.77 4.70 -12.40
N PRO A 116 0.15 3.90 -12.96
CA PRO A 116 1.34 3.42 -12.23
C PRO A 116 2.16 4.53 -11.57
N ALA A 117 2.26 5.70 -12.21
CA ALA A 117 2.98 6.85 -11.67
C ALA A 117 2.39 7.38 -10.34
N ASP A 118 1.11 7.14 -10.06
CA ASP A 118 0.43 7.56 -8.84
C ASP A 118 0.24 6.39 -7.84
N ASP A 119 0.15 5.18 -8.35
CA ASP A 119 -0.21 3.99 -7.59
C ASP A 119 1.03 3.23 -7.09
N ASP A 120 2.04 3.08 -7.93
CA ASP A 120 3.27 2.38 -7.61
C ASP A 120 4.21 3.25 -6.76
N LEU A 121 5.06 2.59 -5.99
CA LEU A 121 6.03 3.24 -5.12
C LEU A 121 7.42 2.68 -5.41
N GLU A 122 8.41 3.56 -5.51
CA GLU A 122 9.79 3.17 -5.72
C GLU A 122 10.72 3.86 -4.72
N LEU A 123 11.76 3.14 -4.32
CA LEU A 123 12.85 3.66 -3.52
C LEU A 123 14.14 2.99 -3.96
N ASN A 124 15.14 3.79 -4.32
CA ASN A 124 16.45 3.25 -4.63
C ASN A 124 17.43 3.38 -3.43
N SER A 125 18.55 2.68 -3.50
CA SER A 125 19.59 2.69 -2.47
C SER A 125 20.26 4.05 -2.29
N GLN A 126 20.08 4.99 -3.21
CA GLN A 126 20.57 6.38 -3.12
C GLN A 126 19.57 7.31 -2.43
N GLY A 127 18.39 6.78 -2.01
CA GLY A 127 17.34 7.55 -1.36
C GLY A 127 16.39 8.27 -2.31
N THR A 128 16.50 8.04 -3.63
CA THR A 128 15.55 8.61 -4.60
C THR A 128 14.24 7.86 -4.55
N LYS A 129 13.15 8.60 -4.53
CA LYS A 129 11.79 8.08 -4.50
C LYS A 129 11.09 8.41 -5.81
N ALA A 130 10.24 7.49 -6.30
CA ALA A 130 9.29 7.74 -7.36
C ALA A 130 7.89 7.23 -6.95
N GLY A 131 6.85 7.71 -7.63
CA GLY A 131 5.47 7.48 -7.22
C GLY A 131 4.97 8.47 -6.18
N LYS A 132 3.70 8.35 -5.81
CA LYS A 132 3.02 9.30 -4.90
C LYS A 132 3.16 8.86 -3.44
N TRP A 133 4.24 9.26 -2.81
CA TRP A 133 4.48 8.98 -1.39
C TRP A 133 3.56 9.83 -0.49
N PRO A 134 3.13 9.34 0.68
CA PRO A 134 2.14 10.01 1.54
C PRO A 134 2.55 11.40 2.07
N ASN A 135 3.84 11.71 2.07
CA ASN A 135 4.40 12.96 2.63
C ASN A 135 5.11 13.84 1.59
N ASP A 136 4.99 13.52 0.31
CA ASP A 136 5.53 14.37 -0.75
C ASP A 136 4.49 15.44 -1.09
N HIS A 137 4.72 16.65 -0.58
CA HIS A 137 3.95 17.89 -0.85
C HIS A 137 4.68 18.75 -1.85
#